data_4954741f9a0fba49882152f6efaffb17
#
_entry.id   4954741f9a0fba49882152f6efaffb17
#
_cell.length_a   1.000
_cell.length_b   1.000
_cell.length_c   1.000
_cell.angle_alpha   90.00
_cell.angle_beta   90.00
_cell.angle_gamma   90.00
#
_symmetry.space_group_name_H-M   'P 1'
#
loop_
_entity.id
_entity.type
_entity.pdbx_description
1 polymer ?
#
loop_
_entity_poly.entity_id
_entity_poly.type
_entity_poly.pdbx_seq_one_letter_code
_entity_poly.pdbx_strand_id
1 'polypeptide(L)'
;MSRIKIDKKIVGYAVAKPEEEQQAEAPKQAFPREATEGGAEVIRMHEKLERPEMLVGSTYKVKTPVSDHAMYVTINDIILNEGTEHEKRRPFEIFINSKNLDHYQWIVALTRIISAVFRKGGDVTFLVDELKAVFDPRGGYWQPGGKFMPSIIAELGYIVEKHLISIGLLAQPELDDGQKKLIEEKRAEFEESQKQQDAFSSSDYPEGAQLCSKCNTVAVVMMDGCICLLYTSDAA
;
A
#
# COMPACT_ATOMS: atom_id res chain seq x y z
N MET A 1 1.51 58.61 -42.11
CA MET A 1 1.89 57.18 -42.06
C MET A 1 2.62 56.78 -43.35
N SER A 2 3.93 56.63 -43.34
CA SER A 2 4.70 56.26 -44.52
C SER A 2 4.51 54.75 -44.80
N ARG A 3 4.12 54.43 -46.04
CA ARG A 3 3.99 53.04 -46.50
C ARG A 3 5.38 52.52 -46.83
N ILE A 4 5.79 51.47 -46.14
CA ILE A 4 7.04 50.76 -46.46
C ILE A 4 6.72 49.72 -47.54
N LYS A 5 7.42 49.81 -48.69
CA LYS A 5 7.28 48.89 -49.78
C LYS A 5 8.25 47.69 -49.56
N ILE A 6 7.70 46.50 -49.50
CA ILE A 6 8.49 45.27 -49.31
C ILE A 6 8.73 44.64 -50.67
N ASP A 7 9.97 44.66 -51.17
CA ASP A 7 10.38 44.15 -52.47
C ASP A 7 10.89 42.68 -52.43
N LYS A 8 10.97 42.08 -51.25
CA LYS A 8 11.43 40.70 -51.07
C LYS A 8 10.27 39.78 -50.74
N LYS A 9 10.34 38.53 -51.23
CA LYS A 9 9.35 37.50 -50.97
C LYS A 9 9.37 37.16 -49.47
N ILE A 10 8.21 37.19 -48.80
CA ILE A 10 8.06 36.79 -47.41
C ILE A 10 8.27 35.27 -47.30
N VAL A 11 9.28 34.84 -46.57
CA VAL A 11 9.61 33.42 -46.31
C VAL A 11 9.13 32.93 -44.96
N GLY A 12 8.65 33.81 -44.09
CA GLY A 12 8.12 33.47 -42.77
C GLY A 12 7.58 34.71 -42.05
N TYR A 13 6.75 34.51 -41.04
CA TYR A 13 6.30 35.53 -40.14
C TYR A 13 6.35 35.06 -38.69
N ALA A 14 6.60 35.93 -37.76
CA ALA A 14 6.48 35.68 -36.33
C ALA A 14 5.84 36.92 -35.67
N VAL A 15 5.06 36.71 -34.64
CA VAL A 15 4.47 37.80 -33.86
C VAL A 15 5.54 38.30 -32.90
N ALA A 16 5.92 39.57 -33.00
CA ALA A 16 6.79 40.23 -32.04
C ALA A 16 6.02 40.40 -30.72
N LYS A 17 6.45 39.73 -29.67
CA LYS A 17 5.93 40.00 -28.32
C LYS A 17 6.65 41.21 -27.74
N PRO A 18 5.94 42.07 -26.96
CA PRO A 18 6.58 43.17 -26.25
C PRO A 18 7.71 42.64 -25.33
N GLU A 19 8.78 43.38 -25.19
CA GLU A 19 9.96 43.00 -24.40
C GLU A 19 9.63 42.70 -22.92
N GLU A 20 8.56 43.26 -22.37
CA GLU A 20 8.09 43.02 -21.01
C GLU A 20 7.53 41.60 -20.79
N GLU A 21 7.04 40.89 -21.84
CA GLU A 21 6.57 39.53 -21.74
C GLU A 21 7.68 38.48 -21.86
N GLN A 22 8.87 38.87 -22.32
CA GLN A 22 10.00 37.96 -22.43
C GLN A 22 10.67 37.58 -21.07
N GLN A 23 10.35 38.37 -20.02
CA GLN A 23 10.84 38.06 -18.66
C GLN A 23 9.94 37.11 -17.86
N ALA A 24 8.78 36.74 -18.39
CA ALA A 24 7.81 35.90 -17.67
C ALA A 24 7.90 34.37 -17.99
N GLU A 25 8.72 33.95 -18.95
CA GLU A 25 9.10 32.54 -19.03
C GLU A 25 10.24 32.28 -18.02
N ALA A 26 9.84 32.01 -16.76
CA ALA A 26 10.75 31.42 -15.81
C ALA A 26 11.35 30.16 -16.44
N PRO A 27 12.68 29.97 -16.35
CA PRO A 27 13.31 28.78 -16.88
C PRO A 27 12.59 27.59 -16.23
N LYS A 28 12.05 26.69 -17.05
CA LYS A 28 11.59 25.39 -16.57
C LYS A 28 12.69 24.88 -15.70
N GLN A 29 12.44 24.81 -14.39
CA GLN A 29 13.41 24.35 -13.41
C GLN A 29 13.96 23.02 -13.92
N ALA A 30 15.14 23.07 -14.51
CA ALA A 30 15.95 21.89 -14.67
C ALA A 30 16.27 21.47 -13.24
N PHE A 31 15.66 20.36 -12.80
CA PHE A 31 16.00 19.77 -11.52
C PHE A 31 17.53 19.60 -11.48
N PRO A 32 18.20 19.99 -10.37
CA PRO A 32 19.64 19.91 -10.29
C PRO A 32 20.07 18.46 -10.56
N ARG A 33 20.80 18.27 -11.64
CA ARG A 33 21.58 17.08 -11.89
C ARG A 33 22.79 17.19 -10.99
N GLU A 34 22.73 16.59 -9.82
CA GLU A 34 23.93 16.44 -8.98
C GLU A 34 24.80 15.35 -9.63
N ALA A 35 25.81 15.78 -10.36
CA ALA A 35 26.89 14.91 -10.75
C ALA A 35 27.67 14.55 -9.49
N THR A 36 27.62 13.30 -9.07
CA THR A 36 28.55 12.77 -8.09
C THR A 36 29.93 12.64 -8.74
N GLU A 37 31.00 12.99 -8.01
CA GLU A 37 32.39 12.83 -8.42
C GLU A 37 32.70 11.33 -8.68
N GLY A 38 32.41 10.86 -9.87
CA GLY A 38 32.54 9.45 -10.25
C GLY A 38 31.83 9.08 -11.54
N GLY A 39 31.17 10.04 -12.19
CA GLY A 39 30.61 9.85 -13.56
C GLY A 39 29.36 9.02 -13.67
N ALA A 40 28.75 8.54 -12.57
CA ALA A 40 27.48 7.85 -12.58
C ALA A 40 26.32 8.84 -12.43
N GLU A 41 25.43 8.90 -13.42
CA GLU A 41 24.21 9.72 -13.37
C GLU A 41 23.20 9.06 -12.44
N VAL A 42 22.91 9.69 -11.29
CA VAL A 42 21.89 9.20 -10.34
C VAL A 42 20.50 9.59 -10.83
N ILE A 43 19.70 8.60 -11.20
CA ILE A 43 18.33 8.79 -11.66
C ILE A 43 17.42 9.03 -10.45
N ARG A 44 16.70 10.14 -10.46
CA ARG A 44 15.67 10.48 -9.47
C ARG A 44 14.27 10.34 -10.08
N MET A 45 13.29 10.01 -9.23
CA MET A 45 11.90 9.93 -9.66
C MET A 45 11.41 11.28 -10.19
N HIS A 46 10.87 11.31 -11.41
CA HIS A 46 10.27 12.48 -12.04
C HIS A 46 9.20 12.07 -13.06
N GLU A 47 8.29 12.98 -13.40
CA GLU A 47 7.11 12.72 -14.22
C GLU A 47 7.37 12.21 -15.64
N LYS A 48 8.58 12.47 -16.19
CA LYS A 48 8.98 12.04 -17.54
C LYS A 48 9.64 10.66 -17.56
N LEU A 49 9.75 10.01 -16.40
CA LEU A 49 10.32 8.66 -16.35
C LEU A 49 9.37 7.69 -17.07
N GLU A 50 9.88 7.02 -18.08
CA GLU A 50 9.11 6.02 -18.82
C GLU A 50 8.83 4.80 -17.94
N ARG A 51 7.62 4.25 -18.11
CA ARG A 51 7.22 3.04 -17.40
C ARG A 51 7.99 1.84 -17.96
N PRO A 52 8.75 1.10 -17.13
CA PRO A 52 9.37 -0.16 -17.56
C PRO A 52 8.30 -1.20 -17.94
N GLU A 53 8.68 -2.18 -18.75
CA GLU A 53 7.79 -3.30 -19.09
C GLU A 53 7.37 -4.08 -17.85
N MET A 54 8.29 -4.29 -16.90
CA MET A 54 8.06 -5.01 -15.66
C MET A 54 8.28 -4.09 -14.45
N LEU A 55 7.36 -4.15 -13.51
CA LEU A 55 7.42 -3.48 -12.20
C LEU A 55 7.27 -4.51 -11.09
N VAL A 56 7.93 -4.26 -9.98
CA VAL A 56 7.77 -5.08 -8.76
C VAL A 56 6.63 -4.50 -7.96
N GLY A 57 5.66 -5.31 -7.54
CA GLY A 57 4.50 -4.79 -6.81
C GLY A 57 3.94 -5.74 -5.78
N SER A 58 3.05 -5.18 -4.96
CA SER A 58 2.32 -5.91 -3.93
C SER A 58 0.82 -5.71 -4.11
N THR A 59 0.05 -6.80 -3.96
CA THR A 59 -1.40 -6.75 -4.01
C THR A 59 -1.98 -7.00 -2.62
N TYR A 60 -2.79 -6.06 -2.15
CA TYR A 60 -3.46 -6.09 -0.85
C TYR A 60 -4.93 -6.44 -1.04
N LYS A 61 -5.41 -7.46 -0.32
CA LYS A 61 -6.84 -7.80 -0.28
C LYS A 61 -7.50 -7.02 0.85
N VAL A 62 -8.52 -6.26 0.52
CA VAL A 62 -9.33 -5.48 1.45
C VAL A 62 -10.75 -6.04 1.45
N LYS A 63 -11.24 -6.43 2.62
CA LYS A 63 -12.62 -6.84 2.81
C LYS A 63 -13.25 -5.95 3.87
N THR A 64 -14.10 -5.04 3.42
CA THR A 64 -14.83 -4.14 4.32
C THR A 64 -16.19 -4.73 4.67
N PRO A 65 -16.74 -4.47 5.87
CA PRO A 65 -18.11 -4.85 6.21
C PRO A 65 -19.18 -4.14 5.36
N VAL A 66 -18.80 -3.05 4.70
CA VAL A 66 -19.70 -2.18 3.90
C VAL A 66 -19.87 -2.70 2.47
N SER A 67 -19.04 -3.66 2.04
CA SER A 67 -19.10 -4.21 0.68
C SER A 67 -19.12 -5.73 0.71
N ASP A 68 -20.03 -6.34 -0.05
CA ASP A 68 -20.12 -7.78 -0.20
C ASP A 68 -18.88 -8.39 -0.88
N HIS A 69 -18.18 -7.58 -1.68
CA HIS A 69 -17.04 -8.00 -2.44
C HIS A 69 -15.74 -7.41 -1.90
N ALA A 70 -14.69 -8.23 -1.88
CA ALA A 70 -13.35 -7.75 -1.56
C ALA A 70 -12.82 -6.84 -2.68
N MET A 71 -12.06 -5.82 -2.29
CA MET A 71 -11.22 -5.04 -3.19
C MET A 71 -9.80 -5.56 -3.17
N TYR A 72 -9.12 -5.43 -4.30
CA TYR A 72 -7.70 -5.74 -4.44
C TYR A 72 -6.98 -4.46 -4.85
N VAL A 73 -6.10 -4.00 -3.98
CA VAL A 73 -5.28 -2.81 -4.19
C VAL A 73 -3.89 -3.27 -4.59
N THR A 74 -3.47 -2.98 -5.81
CA THR A 74 -2.14 -3.32 -6.31
C THR A 74 -1.32 -2.04 -6.40
N ILE A 75 -0.17 -2.02 -5.74
CA ILE A 75 0.81 -0.93 -5.81
C ILE A 75 2.07 -1.52 -6.44
N ASN A 76 2.48 -0.93 -7.56
CA ASN A 76 3.67 -1.30 -8.29
C ASN A 76 4.76 -0.25 -8.09
N ASP A 77 5.96 -0.72 -7.87
CA ASP A 77 7.14 0.09 -7.58
C ASP A 77 8.15 0.00 -8.71
N ILE A 78 8.86 1.09 -8.90
CA ILE A 78 10.05 1.15 -9.73
C ILE A 78 11.29 1.10 -8.84
N ILE A 79 12.31 0.37 -9.29
CA ILE A 79 13.63 0.36 -8.67
C ILE A 79 14.50 1.34 -9.46
N LEU A 80 14.95 2.40 -8.82
CA LEU A 80 15.83 3.39 -9.39
C LEU A 80 17.28 3.03 -9.05
N ASN A 81 18.20 3.18 -10.00
CA ASN A 81 19.65 2.94 -9.83
C ASN A 81 19.96 1.51 -9.34
N GLU A 82 19.27 0.52 -9.91
CA GLU A 82 19.40 -0.90 -9.54
C GLU A 82 20.88 -1.34 -9.54
N GLY A 83 21.29 -2.04 -8.47
CA GLY A 83 22.65 -2.55 -8.31
C GLY A 83 23.71 -1.51 -7.94
N THR A 84 23.33 -0.29 -7.58
CA THR A 84 24.23 0.77 -7.12
C THR A 84 23.99 1.12 -5.64
N GLU A 85 24.93 1.86 -5.03
CA GLU A 85 24.76 2.39 -3.65
C GLU A 85 23.56 3.35 -3.52
N HIS A 86 23.04 3.83 -4.65
CA HIS A 86 21.90 4.75 -4.72
C HIS A 86 20.60 4.06 -5.11
N GLU A 87 20.54 2.74 -5.01
CA GLU A 87 19.31 1.99 -5.26
C GLU A 87 18.19 2.45 -4.35
N LYS A 88 17.04 2.82 -4.96
CA LYS A 88 15.86 3.26 -4.23
C LYS A 88 14.61 2.68 -4.88
N ARG A 89 13.80 2.00 -4.08
CA ARG A 89 12.48 1.53 -4.47
C ARG A 89 11.46 2.65 -4.22
N ARG A 90 10.66 2.98 -5.24
CA ARG A 90 9.69 4.07 -5.21
C ARG A 90 8.34 3.59 -5.77
N PRO A 91 7.20 3.96 -5.17
CA PRO A 91 5.91 3.64 -5.74
C PRO A 91 5.75 4.37 -7.08
N PHE A 92 5.21 3.68 -8.07
CA PHE A 92 5.04 4.20 -9.42
C PHE A 92 3.58 4.31 -9.83
N GLU A 93 2.79 3.29 -9.53
CA GLU A 93 1.38 3.22 -9.90
C GLU A 93 0.55 2.43 -8.88
N ILE A 94 -0.73 2.77 -8.80
CA ILE A 94 -1.70 2.06 -7.96
C ILE A 94 -2.94 1.72 -8.78
N PHE A 95 -3.45 0.51 -8.58
CA PHE A 95 -4.70 0.03 -9.17
C PHE A 95 -5.61 -0.53 -8.09
N ILE A 96 -6.90 -0.29 -8.26
CA ILE A 96 -7.94 -0.90 -7.42
C ILE A 96 -8.84 -1.74 -8.32
N ASN A 97 -8.94 -3.02 -8.01
CA ASN A 97 -9.81 -3.95 -8.69
C ASN A 97 -10.88 -4.46 -7.73
N SER A 98 -12.15 -4.33 -8.11
CA SER A 98 -13.29 -4.80 -7.33
C SER A 98 -14.39 -5.28 -8.26
N LYS A 99 -15.18 -6.25 -7.79
CA LYS A 99 -16.41 -6.66 -8.48
C LYS A 99 -17.56 -5.67 -8.27
N ASN A 100 -17.46 -4.81 -7.25
CA ASN A 100 -18.42 -3.73 -7.05
C ASN A 100 -18.13 -2.61 -8.04
N LEU A 101 -19.09 -2.35 -8.94
CA LEU A 101 -18.98 -1.31 -9.97
C LEU A 101 -19.52 0.05 -9.50
N ASP A 102 -20.11 0.10 -8.29
CA ASP A 102 -20.56 1.35 -7.71
C ASP A 102 -19.37 2.29 -7.54
N HIS A 103 -19.52 3.51 -8.03
CA HIS A 103 -18.48 4.52 -7.99
C HIS A 103 -17.18 4.20 -8.76
N TYR A 104 -17.20 3.21 -9.68
CA TYR A 104 -16.01 2.78 -10.43
C TYR A 104 -15.25 3.93 -11.07
N GLN A 105 -15.94 4.92 -11.65
CA GLN A 105 -15.33 6.08 -12.27
C GLN A 105 -14.52 6.92 -11.28
N TRP A 106 -15.01 7.09 -10.05
CA TRP A 106 -14.33 7.80 -8.99
C TRP A 106 -13.09 7.04 -8.50
N ILE A 107 -13.21 5.73 -8.38
CA ILE A 107 -12.08 4.86 -8.02
C ILE A 107 -10.97 4.96 -9.07
N VAL A 108 -11.31 4.89 -10.35
CA VAL A 108 -10.34 5.04 -11.44
C VAL A 108 -9.72 6.43 -11.43
N ALA A 109 -10.50 7.49 -11.25
CA ALA A 109 -9.98 8.85 -11.19
C ALA A 109 -8.99 9.00 -10.01
N LEU A 110 -9.35 8.50 -8.83
CA LEU A 110 -8.50 8.54 -7.63
C LEU A 110 -7.17 7.79 -7.85
N THR A 111 -7.21 6.58 -8.37
CA THR A 111 -6.00 5.78 -8.63
C THR A 111 -5.09 6.44 -9.66
N ARG A 112 -5.66 7.09 -10.68
CA ARG A 112 -4.89 7.87 -11.66
C ARG A 112 -4.19 9.06 -11.04
N ILE A 113 -4.89 9.80 -10.15
CA ILE A 113 -4.33 10.96 -9.44
C ILE A 113 -3.21 10.51 -8.52
N ILE A 114 -3.43 9.49 -7.69
CA ILE A 114 -2.40 8.94 -6.80
C ILE A 114 -1.17 8.48 -7.60
N SER A 115 -1.38 7.76 -8.70
CA SER A 115 -0.29 7.32 -9.58
C SER A 115 0.47 8.50 -10.20
N ALA A 116 -0.21 9.60 -10.53
CA ALA A 116 0.43 10.82 -11.02
C ALA A 116 1.30 11.47 -9.93
N VAL A 117 0.82 11.51 -8.68
CA VAL A 117 1.60 12.02 -7.54
C VAL A 117 2.83 11.14 -7.29
N PHE A 118 2.71 9.82 -7.33
CA PHE A 118 3.86 8.92 -7.20
C PHE A 118 4.93 9.20 -8.26
N ARG A 119 4.52 9.36 -9.52
CA ARG A 119 5.43 9.65 -10.65
C ARG A 119 6.05 11.04 -10.59
N LYS A 120 5.36 12.02 -10.00
CA LYS A 120 5.94 13.36 -9.84
C LYS A 120 7.24 13.33 -9.04
N GLY A 121 7.39 12.38 -8.14
CA GLY A 121 8.55 12.25 -7.28
C GLY A 121 8.50 13.18 -6.06
N GLY A 122 9.62 13.28 -5.36
CA GLY A 122 9.70 14.01 -4.10
C GLY A 122 9.08 13.24 -2.93
N ASP A 123 8.59 13.97 -1.94
CA ASP A 123 7.89 13.38 -0.81
C ASP A 123 6.45 13.06 -1.21
N VAL A 124 6.06 11.81 -1.06
CA VAL A 124 4.71 11.30 -1.34
C VAL A 124 3.98 10.84 -0.07
N THR A 125 4.63 10.97 1.09
CA THR A 125 4.10 10.48 2.37
C THR A 125 2.87 11.25 2.83
N PHE A 126 2.76 12.53 2.46
CA PHE A 126 1.59 13.36 2.75
C PHE A 126 0.27 12.76 2.24
N LEU A 127 0.31 11.97 1.15
CA LEU A 127 -0.88 11.28 0.64
C LEU A 127 -1.55 10.38 1.67
N VAL A 128 -0.77 9.83 2.58
CA VAL A 128 -1.28 8.95 3.65
C VAL A 128 -2.22 9.74 4.55
N ASP A 129 -1.80 10.92 4.99
CA ASP A 129 -2.57 11.75 5.89
C ASP A 129 -3.83 12.30 5.21
N GLU A 130 -3.71 12.74 3.96
CA GLU A 130 -4.83 13.23 3.17
C GLU A 130 -5.89 12.14 2.93
N LEU A 131 -5.48 10.92 2.61
CA LEU A 131 -6.42 9.82 2.43
C LEU A 131 -7.06 9.39 3.75
N LYS A 132 -6.31 9.35 4.85
CA LYS A 132 -6.81 8.99 6.18
C LYS A 132 -7.78 10.02 6.75
N ALA A 133 -7.67 11.27 6.35
CA ALA A 133 -8.55 12.36 6.79
C ALA A 133 -9.96 12.27 6.18
N VAL A 134 -10.17 11.44 5.15
CA VAL A 134 -11.48 11.28 4.50
C VAL A 134 -12.42 10.47 5.36
N PHE A 135 -13.60 11.00 5.67
CA PHE A 135 -14.66 10.31 6.40
C PHE A 135 -15.89 10.08 5.50
N ASP A 136 -16.66 9.04 5.79
CA ASP A 136 -17.95 8.77 5.15
C ASP A 136 -19.07 9.43 5.97
N PRO A 137 -19.90 10.31 5.38
CA PRO A 137 -21.04 10.94 6.08
C PRO A 137 -22.05 9.94 6.65
N ARG A 138 -22.11 8.73 6.10
CA ARG A 138 -22.97 7.65 6.57
C ARG A 138 -22.40 6.90 7.79
N GLY A 139 -21.19 7.26 8.21
CA GLY A 139 -20.44 6.63 9.29
C GLY A 139 -19.37 5.68 8.79
N GLY A 140 -18.34 5.47 9.63
CA GLY A 140 -17.28 4.51 9.38
C GLY A 140 -17.68 3.09 9.78
N TYR A 141 -16.69 2.21 9.84
CA TYR A 141 -16.89 0.81 10.24
C TYR A 141 -15.69 0.30 11.06
N TRP A 142 -15.92 -0.79 11.77
CA TRP A 142 -14.89 -1.48 12.53
C TRP A 142 -14.31 -2.63 11.72
N GLN A 143 -12.99 -2.71 11.65
CA GLN A 143 -12.29 -3.84 11.09
C GLN A 143 -12.10 -4.95 12.14
N PRO A 144 -11.90 -6.22 11.71
CA PRO A 144 -11.41 -7.27 12.59
C PRO A 144 -10.14 -6.82 13.31
N GLY A 145 -10.09 -7.00 14.64
CA GLY A 145 -9.00 -6.49 15.47
C GLY A 145 -9.28 -5.13 16.14
N GLY A 146 -10.51 -4.59 16.01
CA GLY A 146 -10.97 -3.42 16.75
C GLY A 146 -10.47 -2.08 16.22
N LYS A 147 -9.98 -2.01 14.99
CA LYS A 147 -9.56 -0.75 14.36
C LYS A 147 -10.74 -0.08 13.66
N PHE A 148 -11.04 1.16 14.06
CA PHE A 148 -12.06 1.97 13.43
C PHE A 148 -11.54 2.59 12.11
N MET A 149 -12.34 2.46 11.05
CA MET A 149 -12.08 3.08 9.74
C MET A 149 -13.14 4.12 9.45
N PRO A 150 -12.75 5.40 9.30
CA PRO A 150 -13.69 6.49 9.00
C PRO A 150 -14.36 6.33 7.63
N SER A 151 -13.66 5.72 6.67
CA SER A 151 -14.15 5.48 5.31
C SER A 151 -13.32 4.41 4.60
N ILE A 152 -13.80 3.94 3.44
CA ILE A 152 -13.04 3.07 2.53
C ILE A 152 -11.79 3.80 2.01
N ILE A 153 -11.86 5.11 1.81
CA ILE A 153 -10.72 5.91 1.37
C ILE A 153 -9.65 6.00 2.48
N ALA A 154 -10.07 6.15 3.72
CA ALA A 154 -9.15 6.10 4.85
C ALA A 154 -8.45 4.74 4.96
N GLU A 155 -9.18 3.63 4.73
CA GLU A 155 -8.59 2.29 4.67
C GLU A 155 -7.55 2.17 3.55
N LEU A 156 -7.81 2.76 2.38
CA LEU A 156 -6.83 2.86 1.30
C LEU A 156 -5.58 3.64 1.76
N GLY A 157 -5.74 4.73 2.51
CA GLY A 157 -4.64 5.47 3.12
C GLY A 157 -3.76 4.60 4.02
N TYR A 158 -4.36 3.73 4.84
CA TYR A 158 -3.61 2.76 5.65
C TYR A 158 -2.87 1.71 4.84
N ILE A 159 -3.39 1.31 3.68
CA ILE A 159 -2.70 0.39 2.77
C ILE A 159 -1.49 1.06 2.14
N VAL A 160 -1.65 2.30 1.67
CA VAL A 160 -0.55 3.10 1.13
C VAL A 160 0.53 3.29 2.19
N GLU A 161 0.16 3.65 3.43
CA GLU A 161 1.10 3.74 4.56
C GLU A 161 1.89 2.45 4.77
N LYS A 162 1.18 1.33 4.89
CA LYS A 162 1.80 0.01 5.07
C LYS A 162 2.78 -0.30 3.94
N HIS A 163 2.42 0.05 2.71
CA HIS A 163 3.28 -0.14 1.55
C HIS A 163 4.52 0.74 1.60
N LEU A 164 4.37 2.06 1.90
CA LEU A 164 5.49 2.99 2.03
C LEU A 164 6.45 2.60 3.14
N ILE A 165 5.93 2.07 4.25
CA ILE A 165 6.76 1.50 5.33
C ILE A 165 7.53 0.27 4.82
N SER A 166 6.88 -0.62 4.06
CA SER A 166 7.49 -1.86 3.57
C SER A 166 8.65 -1.63 2.60
N ILE A 167 8.60 -0.53 1.84
CA ILE A 167 9.67 -0.12 0.92
C ILE A 167 10.68 0.88 1.53
N GLY A 168 10.54 1.19 2.84
CA GLY A 168 11.46 2.05 3.58
C GLY A 168 11.34 3.55 3.29
N LEU A 169 10.24 4.00 2.69
CA LEU A 169 9.97 5.44 2.46
C LEU A 169 9.34 6.14 3.65
N LEU A 170 8.64 5.40 4.50
CA LEU A 170 8.03 5.89 5.72
C LEU A 170 8.59 5.10 6.91
N ALA A 171 9.01 5.78 7.96
CA ALA A 171 9.42 5.13 9.19
C ALA A 171 8.21 4.49 9.88
N GLN A 172 8.39 3.32 10.48
CA GLN A 172 7.36 2.77 11.35
C GLN A 172 7.19 3.71 12.54
N PRO A 173 5.93 3.99 12.96
CA PRO A 173 5.70 4.73 14.20
C PRO A 173 6.36 3.95 15.33
N GLU A 174 7.23 4.61 16.08
CA GLU A 174 7.84 4.01 17.26
C GLU A 174 6.75 3.72 18.29
N LEU A 175 6.70 2.48 18.75
CA LEU A 175 5.82 2.12 19.85
C LEU A 175 6.30 2.84 21.11
N ASP A 176 5.38 3.46 21.83
CA ASP A 176 5.66 4.00 23.13
C ASP A 176 6.18 2.90 24.08
N ASP A 177 7.07 3.27 25.02
CA ASP A 177 7.68 2.30 25.94
C ASP A 177 6.64 1.56 26.78
N GLY A 178 5.50 2.20 27.07
CA GLY A 178 4.36 1.56 27.71
C GLY A 178 3.73 0.47 26.84
N GLN A 179 3.59 0.74 25.53
CA GLN A 179 3.05 -0.23 24.56
C GLN A 179 4.01 -1.41 24.34
N LYS A 180 5.32 -1.16 24.29
CA LYS A 180 6.33 -2.22 24.20
C LYS A 180 6.26 -3.18 25.38
N LYS A 181 6.20 -2.64 26.61
CA LYS A 181 6.06 -3.44 27.83
C LYS A 181 4.78 -4.28 27.83
N LEU A 182 3.64 -3.67 27.46
CA LEU A 182 2.37 -4.38 27.40
C LEU A 182 2.40 -5.54 26.36
N ILE A 183 3.04 -5.31 25.20
CA ILE A 183 3.21 -6.35 24.17
C ILE A 183 4.10 -7.49 24.69
N GLU A 184 5.18 -7.17 25.39
CA GLU A 184 6.07 -8.18 26.00
C GLU A 184 5.36 -8.98 27.06
N GLU A 185 4.62 -8.33 27.95
CA GLU A 185 3.80 -9.00 28.97
C GLU A 185 2.77 -9.94 28.34
N LYS A 186 2.04 -9.47 27.33
CA LYS A 186 1.04 -10.32 26.63
C LYS A 186 1.66 -11.47 25.83
N ARG A 187 2.84 -11.28 25.29
CA ARG A 187 3.58 -12.39 24.64
C ARG A 187 4.02 -13.43 25.66
N ALA A 188 4.55 -12.99 26.81
CA ALA A 188 4.95 -13.88 27.88
C ALA A 188 3.75 -14.68 28.42
N GLU A 189 2.61 -14.03 28.68
CA GLU A 189 1.37 -14.72 29.09
C GLU A 189 0.91 -15.73 28.04
N PHE A 190 0.98 -15.40 26.75
CA PHE A 190 0.60 -16.31 25.67
C PHE A 190 1.54 -17.50 25.57
N GLU A 191 2.85 -17.30 25.65
CA GLU A 191 3.84 -18.39 25.67
C GLU A 191 3.70 -19.29 26.87
N GLU A 192 3.40 -18.74 28.06
CA GLU A 192 3.11 -19.53 29.24
C GLU A 192 1.84 -20.35 29.10
N SER A 193 0.78 -19.78 28.51
CA SER A 193 -0.48 -20.49 28.25
C SER A 193 -0.30 -21.64 27.25
N GLN A 194 0.53 -21.45 26.22
CA GLN A 194 0.88 -22.53 25.30
C GLN A 194 1.70 -23.62 25.98
N LYS A 195 2.69 -23.27 26.79
CA LYS A 195 3.48 -24.27 27.55
C LYS A 195 2.62 -25.08 28.51
N GLN A 196 1.60 -24.47 29.12
CA GLN A 196 0.64 -25.18 29.96
C GLN A 196 -0.23 -26.16 29.17
N GLN A 197 -0.65 -25.76 27.94
CA GLN A 197 -1.36 -26.67 27.05
C GLN A 197 -0.49 -27.83 26.60
N ASP A 198 0.77 -27.59 26.26
CA ASP A 198 1.73 -28.62 25.86
C ASP A 198 2.06 -29.59 27.01
N ALA A 199 2.05 -29.13 28.26
CA ALA A 199 2.28 -30.02 29.42
C ALA A 199 1.15 -31.04 29.62
N PHE A 200 -0.05 -30.79 29.07
CA PHE A 200 -1.19 -31.73 29.05
C PHE A 200 -1.32 -32.50 27.74
N SER A 201 -0.55 -32.16 26.70
CA SER A 201 -0.59 -32.78 25.36
C SER A 201 0.25 -34.06 25.21
N SER A 202 0.56 -34.75 26.29
CA SER A 202 1.10 -36.12 26.22
C SER A 202 0.04 -37.16 25.79
N SER A 203 -1.01 -36.75 25.09
CA SER A 203 -1.97 -37.70 24.51
C SER A 203 -1.57 -38.01 23.07
N ASP A 204 -1.59 -39.28 22.69
CA ASP A 204 -1.36 -39.78 21.32
C ASP A 204 -2.36 -39.27 20.27
N TYR A 205 -3.09 -38.18 20.56
CA TYR A 205 -4.18 -37.65 19.74
C TYR A 205 -3.86 -36.27 19.22
N PRO A 206 -4.39 -35.89 18.04
CA PRO A 206 -4.13 -34.58 17.40
C PRO A 206 -4.53 -33.40 18.27
N GLU A 207 -3.82 -32.28 18.06
CA GLU A 207 -4.17 -30.99 18.66
C GLU A 207 -5.62 -30.60 18.33
N GLY A 208 -6.37 -30.21 19.35
CA GLY A 208 -7.80 -29.87 19.21
C GLY A 208 -8.79 -30.99 19.47
N ALA A 209 -8.32 -32.18 19.87
CA ALA A 209 -9.19 -33.26 20.32
C ALA A 209 -9.94 -32.88 21.59
N GLN A 210 -11.25 -33.09 21.61
CA GLN A 210 -12.14 -32.80 22.73
C GLN A 210 -12.37 -34.02 23.61
N LEU A 211 -12.76 -33.79 24.86
CA LEU A 211 -13.09 -34.85 25.81
C LEU A 211 -14.41 -35.55 25.40
N CYS A 212 -14.36 -36.87 25.28
CA CYS A 212 -15.57 -37.66 25.05
C CYS A 212 -16.38 -37.78 26.33
N SER A 213 -17.66 -37.41 26.29
CA SER A 213 -18.58 -37.47 27.46
C SER A 213 -18.93 -38.92 27.89
N LYS A 214 -18.66 -39.92 27.04
CA LYS A 214 -18.96 -41.33 27.34
C LYS A 214 -17.78 -42.10 27.95
N CYS A 215 -16.58 -41.85 27.45
CA CYS A 215 -15.39 -42.61 27.87
C CYS A 215 -14.35 -41.74 28.60
N ASN A 216 -14.57 -40.46 28.72
CA ASN A 216 -13.69 -39.49 29.40
C ASN A 216 -12.27 -39.43 28.84
N THR A 217 -12.09 -39.78 27.55
CA THR A 217 -10.82 -39.71 26.85
C THR A 217 -10.81 -38.52 25.90
N VAL A 218 -9.68 -37.81 25.79
CA VAL A 218 -9.49 -36.66 24.88
C VAL A 218 -9.17 -37.19 23.49
N ALA A 219 -10.17 -37.69 22.78
CA ALA A 219 -10.00 -38.35 21.47
C ALA A 219 -11.08 -38.01 20.46
N VAL A 220 -11.91 -37.02 20.75
CA VAL A 220 -13.00 -36.57 19.87
C VAL A 220 -12.50 -35.46 18.95
N VAL A 221 -12.58 -35.68 17.64
CA VAL A 221 -12.20 -34.70 16.61
C VAL A 221 -13.37 -34.48 15.67
N MET A 222 -13.55 -33.21 15.25
CA MET A 222 -14.51 -32.84 14.23
C MET A 222 -13.89 -33.10 12.85
N MET A 223 -14.39 -34.08 12.10
CA MET A 223 -14.00 -34.39 10.72
C MET A 223 -15.21 -34.21 9.81
N ASP A 224 -15.10 -33.36 8.78
CA ASP A 224 -16.15 -33.10 7.77
C ASP A 224 -17.53 -32.80 8.34
N GLY A 225 -17.59 -32.12 9.50
CA GLY A 225 -18.84 -31.77 10.17
C GLY A 225 -19.43 -32.86 11.05
N CYS A 226 -18.76 -34.00 11.19
CA CYS A 226 -19.12 -35.11 12.09
C CYS A 226 -18.17 -35.20 13.28
N ILE A 227 -18.70 -35.55 14.44
CA ILE A 227 -17.93 -35.80 15.66
C ILE A 227 -17.44 -37.27 15.61
N CYS A 228 -16.14 -37.43 15.45
CA CYS A 228 -15.51 -38.75 15.36
C CYS A 228 -14.61 -39.04 16.58
N LEU A 229 -14.67 -40.23 17.09
CA LEU A 229 -13.73 -40.78 18.09
C LEU A 229 -12.55 -41.46 17.38
N LEU A 230 -11.31 -40.99 17.60
CA LEU A 230 -10.13 -41.46 16.88
C LEU A 230 -9.68 -42.88 17.27
N TYR A 231 -10.22 -43.43 18.34
CA TYR A 231 -9.90 -44.80 18.76
C TYR A 231 -11.12 -45.72 18.76
N THR A 232 -12.04 -45.55 17.85
CA THR A 232 -13.02 -46.63 17.70
C THR A 232 -12.30 -47.89 17.38
N SER A 233 -11.88 -48.53 18.47
CA SER A 233 -11.62 -49.93 18.45
C SER A 233 -12.68 -50.65 17.65
N ASP A 234 -12.29 -51.68 16.99
CA ASP A 234 -13.02 -52.85 16.68
C ASP A 234 -14.07 -53.15 17.75
N ALA A 235 -15.25 -52.59 17.60
CA ALA A 235 -16.43 -53.05 18.26
C ALA A 235 -17.12 -53.97 17.29
N ALA A 236 -16.77 -55.22 17.39
CA ALA A 236 -17.54 -56.33 16.87
C ALA A 236 -18.99 -56.27 17.37
#